data_cca64386322fdd4d229a2ec4a3f2d168
#
_entry.id   cca64386322fdd4d229a2ec4a3f2d168
#
_cell.length_a   1.000
_cell.length_b   1.000
_cell.length_c   1.000
_cell.angle_alpha   90.00
_cell.angle_beta   90.00
_cell.angle_gamma   90.00
#
_symmetry.space_group_name_H-M   'P 1'
#
loop_
_entity.id
_entity.type
_entity.pdbx_description
1 polymer ?
#
loop_
_entity_poly.entity_id
_entity_poly.type
_entity_poly.pdbx_seq_one_letter_code
_entity_poly.pdbx_strand_id
1 'polypeptide(L)'
;GNKKLSNKHDNLEIKGKQRSYFLDLSTYVFVRFLLSILSILPYPTKIAMGGLIYQKVISPLSGNRKRIIDNLELVFPNLEKEKREELCTKVPNNIGRTFFELLSPNEFSSVAKSAKISGPGFKALRDAQEQRKAVILVSGHFGNYDVVRVVLNANKISVGALYKPMS
;
A
#
# COMPACT_ATOMS: atom_id res chain seq x y z
N GLY A 1 34.75 36.12 18.78
CA GLY A 1 34.69 34.69 18.41
C GLY A 1 33.30 34.20 18.05
N ASN A 2 32.24 34.73 18.69
CA ASN A 2 30.87 34.18 18.56
C ASN A 2 30.15 34.42 17.21
N LYS A 3 30.44 35.50 16.49
CA LYS A 3 29.83 35.76 15.18
C LYS A 3 30.28 34.80 14.06
N LYS A 4 31.52 34.28 14.14
CA LYS A 4 32.02 33.32 13.13
C LYS A 4 31.46 31.91 13.31
N LEU A 5 31.11 31.53 14.54
CA LEU A 5 30.46 30.22 14.82
C LEU A 5 28.99 30.20 14.42
N SER A 6 28.24 31.29 14.67
CA SER A 6 26.83 31.41 14.23
C SER A 6 26.71 31.31 12.71
N ASN A 7 27.51 32.05 11.94
CA ASN A 7 27.46 31.99 10.47
C ASN A 7 27.83 30.61 9.90
N LYS A 8 28.62 29.81 10.62
CA LYS A 8 28.99 28.47 10.17
C LYS A 8 27.83 27.46 10.38
N HIS A 9 27.08 27.60 11.48
CA HIS A 9 25.90 26.78 11.77
C HIS A 9 24.79 27.08 10.78
N ASP A 10 24.49 28.37 10.54
CA ASP A 10 23.45 28.79 9.59
C ASP A 10 23.73 28.31 8.16
N ASN A 11 25.01 28.37 7.73
CA ASN A 11 25.40 27.87 6.40
C ASN A 11 25.35 26.34 6.29
N LEU A 12 25.55 25.59 7.37
CA LEU A 12 25.41 24.13 7.37
C LEU A 12 23.94 23.70 7.35
N GLU A 13 23.08 24.41 8.07
CA GLU A 13 21.64 24.19 8.04
C GLU A 13 21.02 24.48 6.66
N ILE A 14 21.41 25.60 6.05
CA ILE A 14 20.96 25.99 4.70
C ILE A 14 21.44 24.97 3.66
N LYS A 15 22.69 24.50 3.73
CA LYS A 15 23.22 23.46 2.84
C LYS A 15 22.54 22.11 3.05
N GLY A 16 22.25 21.73 4.29
CA GLY A 16 21.51 20.51 4.63
C GLY A 16 20.10 20.54 4.06
N LYS A 17 19.41 21.67 4.22
CA LYS A 17 18.04 21.87 3.70
C LYS A 17 17.98 21.90 2.17
N GLN A 18 18.96 22.52 1.50
CA GLN A 18 19.06 22.48 0.03
C GLN A 18 19.37 21.08 -0.49
N ARG A 19 20.27 20.35 0.17
CA ARG A 19 20.60 18.97 -0.21
C ARG A 19 19.42 18.03 -0.04
N SER A 20 18.62 18.19 1.02
CA SER A 20 17.37 17.46 1.23
C SER A 20 16.38 17.74 0.10
N TYR A 21 16.13 19.02 -0.24
CA TYR A 21 15.23 19.42 -1.30
C TYR A 21 15.62 18.84 -2.68
N PHE A 22 16.91 18.86 -3.03
CA PHE A 22 17.39 18.26 -4.28
C PHE A 22 17.21 16.73 -4.32
N LEU A 23 17.44 16.05 -3.21
CA LEU A 23 17.23 14.63 -3.09
C LEU A 23 15.72 14.28 -3.20
N ASP A 24 14.90 15.05 -2.53
CA ASP A 24 13.44 14.87 -2.56
C ASP A 24 12.89 15.12 -3.97
N LEU A 25 13.35 16.19 -4.63
CA LEU A 25 12.96 16.51 -6.01
C LEU A 25 13.42 15.43 -7.00
N SER A 26 14.68 15.00 -6.90
CA SER A 26 15.20 13.95 -7.80
C SER A 26 14.46 12.61 -7.59
N THR A 27 14.17 12.26 -6.34
CA THR A 27 13.36 11.08 -6.01
C THR A 27 11.94 11.22 -6.58
N TYR A 28 11.31 12.37 -6.40
CA TYR A 28 9.99 12.64 -6.97
C TYR A 28 9.98 12.50 -8.50
N VAL A 29 10.93 13.16 -9.19
CA VAL A 29 11.03 13.09 -10.65
C VAL A 29 11.27 11.65 -11.12
N PHE A 30 12.17 10.93 -10.45
CA PHE A 30 12.45 9.53 -10.77
C PHE A 30 11.22 8.64 -10.59
N VAL A 31 10.52 8.78 -9.47
CA VAL A 31 9.28 8.03 -9.20
C VAL A 31 8.21 8.36 -10.22
N ARG A 32 8.01 9.65 -10.54
CA ARG A 32 7.05 10.09 -11.56
C ARG A 32 7.38 9.53 -12.94
N PHE A 33 8.64 9.53 -13.33
CA PHE A 33 9.11 8.96 -14.59
C PHE A 33 8.85 7.46 -14.65
N LEU A 34 9.20 6.72 -13.59
CA LEU A 34 8.94 5.30 -13.50
C LEU A 34 7.44 4.98 -13.59
N LEU A 35 6.60 5.72 -12.86
CA LEU A 35 5.15 5.57 -12.92
C LEU A 35 4.59 5.90 -14.31
N SER A 36 5.14 6.88 -15.00
CA SER A 36 4.73 7.24 -16.36
C SER A 36 5.05 6.13 -17.35
N ILE A 37 6.22 5.50 -17.26
CA ILE A 37 6.55 4.33 -18.08
C ILE A 37 5.60 3.16 -17.77
N LEU A 38 5.38 2.88 -16.49
CA LEU A 38 4.51 1.79 -16.07
C LEU A 38 3.05 2.03 -16.43
N SER A 39 2.61 3.29 -16.58
CA SER A 39 1.23 3.63 -16.98
C SER A 39 0.88 3.20 -18.41
N ILE A 40 1.88 3.02 -19.27
CA ILE A 40 1.70 2.56 -20.66
C ILE A 40 1.37 1.05 -20.69
N LEU A 41 1.73 0.30 -19.64
CA LEU A 41 1.56 -1.14 -19.59
C LEU A 41 0.09 -1.52 -19.31
N PRO A 42 -0.38 -2.65 -19.86
CA PRO A 42 -1.66 -3.23 -19.45
C PRO A 42 -1.72 -3.44 -17.93
N TYR A 43 -2.89 -3.20 -17.35
CA TYR A 43 -3.09 -3.26 -15.88
C TYR A 43 -2.51 -4.52 -15.21
N PRO A 44 -2.76 -5.76 -15.69
CA PRO A 44 -2.19 -6.95 -15.06
C PRO A 44 -0.66 -6.96 -15.03
N THR A 45 -0.03 -6.51 -16.12
CA THR A 45 1.43 -6.45 -16.26
C THR A 45 2.01 -5.39 -15.31
N LYS A 46 1.40 -4.22 -15.27
CA LYS A 46 1.78 -3.12 -14.35
C LYS A 46 1.75 -3.57 -12.89
N ILE A 47 0.69 -4.25 -12.47
CA ILE A 47 0.55 -4.75 -11.10
C ILE A 47 1.57 -5.85 -10.80
N ALA A 48 1.81 -6.78 -11.74
CA ALA A 48 2.82 -7.81 -11.58
C ALA A 48 4.24 -7.22 -11.46
N MET A 49 4.57 -6.23 -12.29
CA MET A 49 5.86 -5.54 -12.22
C MET A 49 6.02 -4.76 -10.92
N GLY A 50 4.97 -4.08 -10.44
CA GLY A 50 4.96 -3.41 -9.14
C GLY A 50 5.29 -4.37 -7.99
N GLY A 51 4.70 -5.56 -8.01
CA GLY A 51 5.02 -6.63 -7.08
C GLY A 51 6.49 -7.04 -7.12
N LEU A 52 7.03 -7.26 -8.32
CA LEU A 52 8.45 -7.64 -8.51
C LEU A 52 9.43 -6.54 -8.09
N ILE A 53 9.15 -5.29 -8.42
CA ILE A 53 9.97 -4.13 -8.01
C ILE A 53 10.01 -4.04 -6.48
N TYR A 54 8.85 -4.10 -5.83
CA TYR A 54 8.80 -4.05 -4.38
C TYR A 54 9.54 -5.22 -3.74
N GLN A 55 9.31 -6.44 -4.23
CA GLN A 55 9.93 -7.67 -3.71
C GLN A 55 11.44 -7.66 -3.85
N LYS A 56 11.97 -7.29 -5.04
CA LYS A 56 13.39 -7.45 -5.37
C LYS A 56 14.24 -6.22 -5.07
N VAL A 57 13.64 -5.03 -4.98
CA VAL A 57 14.35 -3.77 -4.79
C VAL A 57 14.00 -3.13 -3.45
N ILE A 58 12.71 -2.84 -3.21
CA ILE A 58 12.30 -2.06 -2.04
C ILE A 58 12.42 -2.87 -0.75
N SER A 59 11.91 -4.10 -0.76
CA SER A 59 11.88 -4.95 0.44
C SER A 59 13.27 -5.28 1.00
N PRO A 60 14.28 -5.63 0.20
CA PRO A 60 15.62 -5.85 0.72
C PRO A 60 16.24 -4.59 1.36
N LEU A 61 16.01 -3.41 0.76
CA LEU A 61 16.52 -2.14 1.25
C LEU A 61 15.83 -1.64 2.51
N SER A 62 14.58 -2.03 2.74
CA SER A 62 13.74 -1.56 3.85
C SER A 62 13.82 -2.43 5.13
N GLY A 63 14.58 -3.53 5.10
CA GLY A 63 14.66 -4.47 6.23
C GLY A 63 13.36 -5.23 6.53
N ASN A 64 12.39 -5.21 5.64
CA ASN A 64 11.09 -5.85 5.80
C ASN A 64 11.18 -7.36 6.03
N ARG A 65 12.22 -8.02 5.50
CA ARG A 65 12.42 -9.47 5.67
C ARG A 65 12.48 -9.87 7.15
N LYS A 66 13.26 -9.14 7.96
CA LYS A 66 13.36 -9.44 9.41
C LYS A 66 11.99 -9.33 10.07
N ARG A 67 11.25 -8.26 9.81
CA ARG A 67 9.90 -8.07 10.37
C ARG A 67 8.92 -9.17 9.98
N ILE A 68 9.00 -9.65 8.73
CA ILE A 68 8.16 -10.77 8.26
C ILE A 68 8.52 -12.04 9.03
N ILE A 69 9.81 -12.34 9.21
CA ILE A 69 10.26 -13.52 9.95
C ILE A 69 9.79 -13.45 11.42
N ASP A 70 10.04 -12.34 12.09
CA ASP A 70 9.65 -12.12 13.49
C ASP A 70 8.12 -12.32 13.67
N ASN A 71 7.31 -11.79 12.75
CA ASN A 71 5.86 -11.98 12.77
C ASN A 71 5.43 -13.43 12.48
N LEU A 72 6.10 -14.10 11.56
CA LEU A 72 5.80 -15.51 11.27
C LEU A 72 6.16 -16.42 12.42
N GLU A 73 7.25 -16.16 13.11
CA GLU A 73 7.64 -16.92 14.30
C GLU A 73 6.68 -16.73 15.46
N LEU A 74 6.12 -15.52 15.61
CA LEU A 74 5.12 -15.23 16.62
C LEU A 74 3.78 -15.96 16.35
N VAL A 75 3.31 -15.95 15.09
CA VAL A 75 1.99 -16.46 14.72
C VAL A 75 2.04 -17.96 14.39
N PHE A 76 3.14 -18.42 13.80
CA PHE A 76 3.34 -19.79 13.35
C PHE A 76 4.71 -20.32 13.82
N PRO A 77 4.89 -20.59 15.12
CA PRO A 77 6.20 -20.96 15.69
C PRO A 77 6.78 -22.25 15.06
N ASN A 78 5.93 -23.16 14.60
CA ASN A 78 6.32 -24.43 14.00
C ASN A 78 6.31 -24.41 12.46
N LEU A 79 6.35 -23.22 11.84
CA LEU A 79 6.34 -23.12 10.38
C LEU A 79 7.64 -23.65 9.77
N GLU A 80 7.51 -24.56 8.83
CA GLU A 80 8.65 -25.13 8.09
C GLU A 80 9.48 -24.05 7.42
N LYS A 81 10.79 -24.26 7.35
CA LYS A 81 11.75 -23.28 6.82
C LYS A 81 11.42 -22.90 5.38
N GLU A 82 11.11 -23.88 4.57
CA GLU A 82 10.76 -23.71 3.14
C GLU A 82 9.53 -22.81 2.99
N LYS A 83 8.52 -23.03 3.80
CA LYS A 83 7.29 -22.22 3.79
C LYS A 83 7.54 -20.79 4.28
N ARG A 84 8.41 -20.65 5.28
CA ARG A 84 8.85 -19.33 5.77
C ARG A 84 9.55 -18.53 4.67
N GLU A 85 10.48 -19.14 3.93
CA GLU A 85 11.18 -18.52 2.81
C GLU A 85 10.22 -18.14 1.67
N GLU A 86 9.27 -19.01 1.35
CA GLU A 86 8.22 -18.72 0.38
C GLU A 86 7.42 -17.47 0.79
N LEU A 87 7.00 -17.36 2.05
CA LEU A 87 6.25 -16.22 2.56
C LEU A 87 7.09 -14.94 2.60
N CYS A 88 8.37 -15.03 2.95
CA CYS A 88 9.30 -13.89 2.88
C CYS A 88 9.44 -13.31 1.46
N THR A 89 9.11 -14.10 0.45
CA THR A 89 9.10 -13.70 -0.96
C THR A 89 7.72 -13.20 -1.40
N LYS A 90 6.65 -13.92 -1.04
CA LYS A 90 5.29 -13.62 -1.48
C LYS A 90 4.70 -12.39 -0.80
N VAL A 91 4.97 -12.19 0.49
CA VAL A 91 4.43 -11.04 1.25
C VAL A 91 4.88 -9.70 0.64
N PRO A 92 6.18 -9.45 0.40
CA PRO A 92 6.61 -8.22 -0.27
C PRO A 92 6.02 -8.06 -1.67
N ASN A 93 5.91 -9.15 -2.44
CA ASN A 93 5.29 -9.10 -3.75
C ASN A 93 3.83 -8.61 -3.68
N ASN A 94 3.05 -9.15 -2.77
CA ASN A 94 1.66 -8.73 -2.59
C ASN A 94 1.55 -7.28 -2.10
N ILE A 95 2.43 -6.82 -1.22
CA ILE A 95 2.49 -5.41 -0.79
C ILE A 95 2.72 -4.51 -2.01
N GLY A 96 3.69 -4.86 -2.86
CA GLY A 96 3.98 -4.11 -4.08
C GLY A 96 2.80 -4.07 -5.05
N ARG A 97 2.12 -5.19 -5.25
CA ARG A 97 0.91 -5.28 -6.09
C ARG A 97 -0.18 -4.35 -5.57
N THR A 98 -0.49 -4.42 -4.28
CA THR A 98 -1.50 -3.55 -3.64
C THR A 98 -1.12 -2.07 -3.77
N PHE A 99 0.15 -1.73 -3.60
CA PHE A 99 0.61 -0.35 -3.75
C PHE A 99 0.39 0.16 -5.19
N PHE A 100 0.70 -0.64 -6.21
CA PHE A 100 0.47 -0.26 -7.61
C PHE A 100 -1.02 -0.24 -8.00
N GLU A 101 -1.85 -1.06 -7.37
CA GLU A 101 -3.31 -0.96 -7.50
C GLU A 101 -3.83 0.38 -6.98
N LEU A 102 -3.35 0.84 -5.82
CA LEU A 102 -3.69 2.15 -5.25
C LEU A 102 -3.23 3.32 -6.14
N LEU A 103 -2.10 3.16 -6.85
CA LEU A 103 -1.62 4.14 -7.82
C LEU A 103 -2.38 4.10 -9.17
N SER A 104 -3.27 3.13 -9.35
CA SER A 104 -4.06 2.95 -10.57
C SER A 104 -5.57 2.88 -10.27
N PRO A 105 -6.15 3.90 -9.60
CA PRO A 105 -7.47 3.79 -8.98
C PRO A 105 -8.61 3.55 -9.99
N ASN A 106 -8.53 4.11 -11.19
CA ASN A 106 -9.56 3.94 -12.22
C ASN A 106 -9.58 2.52 -12.76
N GLU A 107 -8.42 1.98 -13.08
CA GLU A 107 -8.27 0.61 -13.60
C GLU A 107 -8.59 -0.41 -12.50
N PHE A 108 -8.08 -0.19 -11.29
CA PHE A 108 -8.41 -1.00 -10.11
C PHE A 108 -9.93 -1.02 -9.86
N SER A 109 -10.59 0.14 -9.86
CA SER A 109 -12.04 0.23 -9.67
C SER A 109 -12.79 -0.54 -10.76
N SER A 110 -12.35 -0.47 -12.02
CA SER A 110 -12.97 -1.21 -13.12
C SER A 110 -12.90 -2.73 -12.90
N VAL A 111 -11.75 -3.25 -12.49
CA VAL A 111 -11.55 -4.67 -12.20
C VAL A 111 -12.30 -5.09 -10.93
N ALA A 112 -12.19 -4.31 -9.87
CA ALA A 112 -12.77 -4.61 -8.57
C ALA A 112 -14.30 -4.64 -8.58
N LYS A 113 -14.97 -3.85 -9.43
CA LYS A 113 -16.43 -3.87 -9.58
C LYS A 113 -16.98 -5.24 -9.96
N SER A 114 -16.20 -6.07 -10.63
CA SER A 114 -16.58 -7.42 -11.02
C SER A 114 -16.38 -8.48 -9.94
N ALA A 115 -15.76 -8.12 -8.82
CA ALA A 115 -15.52 -9.06 -7.73
C ALA A 115 -16.83 -9.51 -7.09
N LYS A 116 -16.94 -10.83 -6.88
CA LYS A 116 -18.15 -11.42 -6.29
C LYS A 116 -18.13 -11.24 -4.78
N ILE A 117 -19.26 -10.79 -4.23
CA ILE A 117 -19.49 -10.81 -2.79
C ILE A 117 -20.16 -12.15 -2.46
N SER A 118 -19.63 -12.85 -1.47
CA SER A 118 -20.18 -14.11 -0.98
C SER A 118 -20.23 -14.12 0.55
N GLY A 119 -21.09 -14.99 1.09
CA GLY A 119 -21.25 -15.18 2.53
C GLY A 119 -22.60 -14.66 3.07
N PRO A 120 -23.01 -15.16 4.24
CA PRO A 120 -24.33 -14.87 4.82
C PRO A 120 -24.52 -13.40 5.22
N GLY A 121 -23.43 -12.69 5.55
CA GLY A 121 -23.47 -11.29 5.97
C GLY A 121 -23.90 -10.31 4.88
N PHE A 122 -23.77 -10.68 3.59
CA PHE A 122 -24.15 -9.77 2.50
C PHE A 122 -25.67 -9.57 2.43
N LYS A 123 -26.45 -10.64 2.65
CA LYS A 123 -27.91 -10.51 2.73
C LYS A 123 -28.31 -9.64 3.91
N ALA A 124 -27.75 -9.87 5.10
CA ALA A 124 -28.04 -9.07 6.28
C ALA A 124 -27.70 -7.58 6.08
N LEU A 125 -26.60 -7.28 5.38
CA LEU A 125 -26.22 -5.91 5.04
C LEU A 125 -27.26 -5.25 4.11
N ARG A 126 -27.78 -5.96 3.11
CA ARG A 126 -28.84 -5.47 2.22
C ARG A 126 -30.14 -5.23 2.98
N ASP A 127 -30.57 -6.19 3.78
CA ASP A 127 -31.77 -6.08 4.59
C ASP A 127 -31.71 -4.86 5.54
N ALA A 128 -30.54 -4.60 6.14
CA ALA A 128 -30.31 -3.43 6.98
C ALA A 128 -30.37 -2.11 6.18
N GLN A 129 -29.81 -2.09 4.98
CA GLN A 129 -29.87 -0.93 4.08
C GLN A 129 -31.33 -0.60 3.69
N GLU A 130 -32.11 -1.59 3.31
CA GLU A 130 -33.55 -1.43 2.98
C GLU A 130 -34.34 -0.87 4.18
N GLN A 131 -34.00 -1.33 5.38
CA GLN A 131 -34.60 -0.86 6.62
C GLN A 131 -34.00 0.48 7.12
N ARG A 132 -33.06 1.10 6.38
CA ARG A 132 -32.31 2.31 6.75
C ARG A 132 -31.62 2.22 8.11
N LYS A 133 -31.15 1.03 8.46
CA LYS A 133 -30.36 0.78 9.67
C LYS A 133 -28.89 1.04 9.43
N ALA A 134 -28.24 1.67 10.38
CA ALA A 134 -26.79 1.85 10.35
C ALA A 134 -26.09 0.50 10.58
N VAL A 135 -25.01 0.25 9.83
CA VAL A 135 -24.18 -0.96 9.95
C VAL A 135 -22.74 -0.55 10.08
N ILE A 136 -22.03 -1.15 11.01
CA ILE A 136 -20.57 -1.02 11.15
C ILE A 136 -19.94 -2.26 10.52
N LEU A 137 -19.11 -2.04 9.48
CA LEU A 137 -18.31 -3.09 8.86
C LEU A 137 -16.93 -3.11 9.51
N VAL A 138 -16.53 -4.27 10.03
CA VAL A 138 -15.20 -4.50 10.60
C VAL A 138 -14.45 -5.44 9.68
N SER A 139 -13.26 -5.07 9.28
CA SER A 139 -12.39 -5.86 8.40
C SER A 139 -10.94 -5.78 8.84
N GLY A 140 -10.17 -6.82 8.53
CA GLY A 140 -8.72 -6.79 8.62
C GLY A 140 -8.08 -6.23 7.34
N HIS A 141 -6.80 -5.88 7.43
CA HIS A 141 -6.01 -5.43 6.27
C HIS A 141 -5.48 -6.63 5.48
N PHE A 142 -6.36 -7.29 4.74
CA PHE A 142 -6.02 -8.42 3.87
C PHE A 142 -5.99 -7.96 2.42
N GLY A 143 -4.84 -8.11 1.76
CA GLY A 143 -4.66 -7.69 0.38
C GLY A 143 -5.00 -6.22 0.18
N ASN A 144 -5.70 -5.90 -0.91
CA ASN A 144 -6.22 -4.55 -1.15
C ASN A 144 -7.62 -4.40 -0.53
N TYR A 145 -7.68 -3.88 0.68
CA TYR A 145 -8.93 -3.67 1.43
C TYR A 145 -9.89 -2.67 0.75
N ASP A 146 -9.40 -1.83 -0.17
CA ASP A 146 -10.24 -0.88 -0.90
C ASP A 146 -11.22 -1.57 -1.86
N VAL A 147 -10.96 -2.84 -2.21
CA VAL A 147 -11.90 -3.67 -3.00
C VAL A 147 -13.28 -3.73 -2.35
N VAL A 148 -13.35 -3.80 -1.03
CA VAL A 148 -14.63 -3.89 -0.29
C VAL A 148 -15.47 -2.64 -0.57
N ARG A 149 -14.87 -1.45 -0.46
CA ARG A 149 -15.55 -0.18 -0.74
C ARG A 149 -16.02 -0.10 -2.20
N VAL A 150 -15.16 -0.47 -3.14
CA VAL A 150 -15.48 -0.41 -4.57
C VAL A 150 -16.63 -1.35 -4.91
N VAL A 151 -16.60 -2.59 -4.41
CA VAL A 151 -17.63 -3.59 -4.70
C VAL A 151 -18.96 -3.23 -4.04
N LEU A 152 -18.97 -2.75 -2.81
CA LEU A 152 -20.18 -2.31 -2.12
C LEU A 152 -20.83 -1.13 -2.84
N ASN A 153 -20.03 -0.13 -3.23
CA ASN A 153 -20.53 1.01 -4.02
C ASN A 153 -21.11 0.57 -5.37
N ALA A 154 -20.47 -0.40 -6.05
CA ALA A 154 -21.00 -0.97 -7.29
C ALA A 154 -22.35 -1.68 -7.09
N ASN A 155 -22.60 -2.20 -5.88
CA ASN A 155 -23.87 -2.79 -5.45
C ASN A 155 -24.84 -1.77 -4.84
N LYS A 156 -24.58 -0.46 -5.01
CA LYS A 156 -25.41 0.65 -4.50
C LYS A 156 -25.46 0.73 -2.96
N ILE A 157 -24.45 0.20 -2.29
CA ILE A 157 -24.28 0.29 -0.84
C ILE A 157 -23.21 1.35 -0.59
N SER A 158 -23.64 2.52 -0.09
CA SER A 158 -22.72 3.61 0.25
C SER A 158 -21.95 3.28 1.53
N VAL A 159 -20.62 3.42 1.49
CA VAL A 159 -19.72 3.10 2.60
C VAL A 159 -18.85 4.31 2.92
N GLY A 160 -18.86 4.73 4.17
CA GLY A 160 -17.89 5.65 4.74
C GLY A 160 -16.73 4.87 5.39
N ALA A 161 -15.53 5.44 5.37
CA ALA A 161 -14.37 4.88 6.04
C ALA A 161 -13.74 5.89 7.00
N LEU A 162 -13.36 5.41 8.18
CA LEU A 162 -12.50 6.17 9.08
C LEU A 162 -11.05 5.99 8.64
N TYR A 163 -10.31 7.07 8.54
CA TYR A 163 -8.89 7.03 8.22
C TYR A 163 -8.10 7.93 9.15
N LYS A 164 -6.84 7.57 9.37
CA LYS A 164 -5.87 8.43 10.03
C LYS A 164 -4.99 9.06 8.95
N PRO A 165 -4.85 10.39 8.89
CA PRO A 165 -3.88 11.03 8.00
C PRO A 165 -2.48 10.49 8.28
N MET A 166 -1.72 10.22 7.23
CA MET A 166 -0.31 9.89 7.35
C MET A 166 0.45 11.16 7.75
N SER A 167 1.11 11.11 8.89
CA SER A 167 1.99 12.16 9.40
C SER A 167 3.39 11.99 8.86
#